data_c03e1e4686787ddd60da300d86162bae
#
_entry.id   c03e1e4686787ddd60da300d86162bae
#
_cell.length_a   1.000
_cell.length_b   1.000
_cell.length_c   1.000
_cell.angle_alpha   90.00
_cell.angle_beta   90.00
_cell.angle_gamma   90.00
#
_symmetry.space_group_name_H-M   'P 1'
#
loop_
_entity.id
_entity.type
_entity.pdbx_description
1 polymer ?
#
loop_
_entity_poly.entity_id
_entity_poly.type
_entity_poly.pdbx_seq_one_letter_code
_entity_poly.pdbx_strand_id
1 'polypeptide(L)'
;MGRKSESYFSQSKAHINFITEYRPTYFKSETHSFDPMENIYCPRFPSLIKSDNTVWHLASAYFNHLLIDQKKSTALLESVASDLIDFLRFLEATELDILYLPPRPEKRVTYQFHTTLLQRIRLGLISPSTARQRMNRVLRFYDFLLAENIFTSAELKNRPYEKVKTYVSCITSLGDIYKKQVSSSNLKIRHSPRLSYGEEIIDGGRLHPLSPNEKKVFLQYLEQFASRDFQLICYLALYTGARLQTICTIRAFHIKEMIAKQTVNNIDDTYTLRVGGKSIIDTKGGYEHNLKVPGWLIKDINQYLCSESWQKRASQSLYKARDENYVFLTKLGNPYYTSVKEIEDHNLQLFSKKIKFSMHKGNAARQALTKLINLMHKNKEDIRRFTLHDLRATFGVDLLISAAKHVDDIDQIIPYIQQRMGHRNVMNTIHYIRSLYTTNFTEPLSYQDSA
;
A
#
# COMPACT_ATOMS: atom_id res chain seq x y z
N MET A 1 -7.99 -1.00 20.85
CA MET A 1 -6.96 -0.23 21.58
C MET A 1 -5.69 -0.28 20.74
N GLY A 2 -5.39 0.80 20.00
CA GLY A 2 -4.10 0.93 19.31
C GLY A 2 -3.02 0.98 20.38
N ARG A 3 -2.16 -0.02 20.44
CA ARG A 3 -0.90 0.10 21.17
C ARG A 3 -0.19 1.33 20.61
N LYS A 4 -0.14 2.43 21.38
CA LYS A 4 0.92 3.42 21.20
C LYS A 4 2.19 2.60 21.28
N SER A 5 2.90 2.44 20.16
CA SER A 5 4.23 1.85 20.17
C SER A 5 5.08 2.82 20.98
N GLU A 6 5.26 2.53 22.26
CA GLU A 6 6.35 3.13 22.99
C GLU A 6 7.57 2.94 22.11
N SER A 7 8.23 4.05 21.77
CA SER A 7 9.41 4.01 20.94
C SER A 7 10.42 3.09 21.64
N TYR A 8 10.94 2.07 20.95
CA TYR A 8 12.00 1.23 21.50
C TYR A 8 13.17 2.08 22.01
N PHE A 9 13.32 3.27 21.44
CA PHE A 9 14.27 4.31 21.83
C PHE A 9 13.53 5.44 22.58
N SER A 10 13.01 5.14 23.77
CA SER A 10 12.20 6.07 24.57
C SER A 10 12.97 7.36 25.00
N GLN A 11 14.28 7.33 25.00
CA GLN A 11 15.13 8.48 25.31
C GLN A 11 15.14 9.55 24.21
N SER A 12 14.93 9.15 22.93
CA SER A 12 14.90 10.10 21.81
C SER A 12 13.50 10.72 21.64
N LYS A 13 13.47 12.07 21.60
CA LYS A 13 12.30 12.88 21.27
C LYS A 13 12.17 13.18 19.78
N ALA A 14 13.06 12.62 18.94
CA ALA A 14 13.02 12.84 17.50
C ALA A 14 11.68 12.45 16.90
N HIS A 15 11.16 13.28 16.01
CA HIS A 15 9.84 13.11 15.42
C HIS A 15 9.78 13.56 13.96
N ILE A 16 8.70 13.23 13.28
CA ILE A 16 8.44 13.65 11.90
C ILE A 16 7.48 14.84 11.96
N ASN A 17 7.88 15.95 11.37
CA ASN A 17 7.01 17.04 11.02
C ASN A 17 6.66 16.98 9.52
N PHE A 18 5.50 17.49 9.11
CA PHE A 18 5.09 17.51 7.71
C PHE A 18 4.88 18.95 7.26
N ILE A 19 5.65 19.34 6.24
CA ILE A 19 5.45 20.60 5.54
C ILE A 19 4.33 20.39 4.53
N THR A 20 3.23 21.12 4.68
CA THR A 20 2.10 21.08 3.77
C THR A 20 2.38 21.91 2.53
N GLU A 21 1.91 21.44 1.37
CA GLU A 21 2.01 22.19 0.09
C GLU A 21 3.45 22.56 -0.28
N TYR A 22 4.38 21.63 -0.03
CA TYR A 22 5.80 21.86 -0.28
C TYR A 22 6.10 21.93 -1.78
N ARG A 23 6.84 22.97 -2.17
CA ARG A 23 7.45 23.15 -3.49
C ARG A 23 8.96 23.34 -3.31
N PRO A 24 9.79 22.47 -3.91
CA PRO A 24 11.24 22.71 -3.92
C PRO A 24 11.54 24.05 -4.61
N THR A 25 12.61 24.69 -4.18
CA THR A 25 13.09 25.94 -4.79
C THR A 25 14.42 25.70 -5.49
N TYR A 26 14.70 26.46 -6.52
CA TYR A 26 16.01 26.54 -7.17
C TYR A 26 16.56 27.97 -7.06
N PHE A 27 17.86 28.08 -6.98
CA PHE A 27 18.52 29.40 -6.95
C PHE A 27 18.62 29.95 -8.37
N LYS A 28 18.09 31.16 -8.58
CA LYS A 28 18.18 31.89 -9.84
C LYS A 28 19.28 32.93 -9.73
N SER A 29 20.38 32.71 -10.41
CA SER A 29 21.58 33.55 -10.33
C SER A 29 21.36 34.98 -10.85
N GLU A 30 20.51 35.15 -11.86
CA GLU A 30 20.20 36.45 -12.46
C GLU A 30 19.52 37.42 -11.49
N THR A 31 18.64 36.92 -10.64
CA THR A 31 17.87 37.72 -9.68
C THR A 31 18.34 37.53 -8.22
N HIS A 32 19.36 36.70 -7.99
CA HIS A 32 19.83 36.31 -6.66
C HIS A 32 18.69 35.89 -5.71
N SER A 33 17.68 35.20 -6.27
CA SER A 33 16.48 34.76 -5.54
C SER A 33 16.28 33.26 -5.62
N PHE A 34 15.47 32.73 -4.71
CA PHE A 34 15.01 31.34 -4.77
C PHE A 34 13.60 31.30 -5.32
N ASP A 35 13.44 30.71 -6.52
CA ASP A 35 12.16 30.55 -7.17
C ASP A 35 11.62 29.12 -6.98
N PRO A 36 10.31 28.92 -6.78
CA PRO A 36 9.72 27.60 -6.65
C PRO A 36 9.75 26.83 -7.98
N MET A 37 9.99 25.54 -7.93
CA MET A 37 9.86 24.65 -9.08
C MET A 37 8.37 24.43 -9.37
N GLU A 38 7.86 24.98 -10.47
CA GLU A 38 6.45 24.94 -10.81
C GLU A 38 5.87 23.53 -11.03
N ASN A 39 6.69 22.62 -11.54
CA ASN A 39 6.28 21.27 -11.93
C ASN A 39 6.40 20.22 -10.81
N ILE A 40 6.85 20.62 -9.61
CA ILE A 40 7.07 19.71 -8.50
C ILE A 40 6.28 20.18 -7.28
N TYR A 41 5.38 19.30 -6.83
CA TYR A 41 4.50 19.55 -5.70
C TYR A 41 4.42 18.33 -4.79
N CYS A 42 4.63 18.55 -3.51
CA CYS A 42 4.47 17.51 -2.50
C CYS A 42 3.47 18.00 -1.43
N PRO A 43 2.24 17.43 -1.39
CA PRO A 43 1.20 17.89 -0.45
C PRO A 43 1.58 17.69 1.01
N ARG A 44 2.50 16.77 1.30
CA ARG A 44 3.00 16.48 2.65
C ARG A 44 4.47 16.04 2.59
N PHE A 45 5.36 17.01 2.61
CA PHE A 45 6.79 16.74 2.61
C PHE A 45 7.27 16.44 4.03
N PRO A 46 7.94 15.30 4.27
CA PRO A 46 8.43 14.95 5.61
C PRO A 46 9.69 15.73 5.94
N SER A 47 9.77 16.20 7.18
CA SER A 47 10.95 16.79 7.79
C SER A 47 11.25 16.06 9.10
N LEU A 48 12.44 15.50 9.24
CA LEU A 48 12.85 14.83 10.47
C LEU A 48 13.45 15.84 11.43
N ILE A 49 12.87 15.91 12.62
CA ILE A 49 13.28 16.82 13.68
C ILE A 49 14.01 16.01 14.75
N LYS A 50 15.22 16.42 15.11
CA LYS A 50 16.02 15.83 16.18
C LYS A 50 15.44 16.16 17.55
N SER A 51 15.95 15.50 18.58
CA SER A 51 15.55 15.75 19.97
C SER A 51 15.89 17.17 20.47
N ASP A 52 16.86 17.85 19.88
CA ASP A 52 17.24 19.24 20.12
C ASP A 52 16.38 20.26 19.35
N ASN A 53 15.31 19.81 18.66
CA ASN A 53 14.42 20.57 17.79
C ASN A 53 15.08 21.11 16.51
N THR A 54 16.28 20.67 16.15
CA THR A 54 16.91 21.01 14.87
C THR A 54 16.44 20.05 13.76
N VAL A 55 16.47 20.53 12.51
CA VAL A 55 16.15 19.71 11.34
C VAL A 55 17.32 18.78 11.01
N TRP A 56 17.03 17.52 10.70
CA TRP A 56 18.04 16.61 10.16
C TRP A 56 18.23 16.85 8.66
N HIS A 57 19.12 17.78 8.31
CA HIS A 57 19.33 18.27 6.94
C HIS A 57 19.70 17.17 5.95
N LEU A 58 20.50 16.16 6.35
CA LEU A 58 20.87 15.04 5.49
C LEU A 58 19.63 14.26 5.00
N ALA A 59 18.66 14.05 5.89
CA ALA A 59 17.40 13.41 5.50
C ALA A 59 16.56 14.31 4.60
N SER A 60 16.54 15.62 4.83
CA SER A 60 15.85 16.60 3.97
C SER A 60 16.43 16.61 2.55
N ALA A 61 17.76 16.58 2.42
CA ALA A 61 18.43 16.45 1.13
C ALA A 61 18.03 15.16 0.40
N TYR A 62 18.01 14.04 1.12
CA TYR A 62 17.58 12.76 0.55
C TYR A 62 16.12 12.77 0.12
N PHE A 63 15.22 13.37 0.89
CA PHE A 63 13.80 13.48 0.49
C PHE A 63 13.62 14.36 -0.75
N ASN A 64 14.40 15.44 -0.88
CA ASN A 64 14.40 16.26 -2.09
C ASN A 64 14.94 15.48 -3.29
N HIS A 65 16.03 14.74 -3.16
CA HIS A 65 16.52 13.85 -4.21
C HIS A 65 15.46 12.82 -4.65
N LEU A 66 14.77 12.19 -3.69
CA LEU A 66 13.68 11.26 -4.02
C LEU A 66 12.53 11.95 -4.75
N LEU A 67 12.17 13.18 -4.37
CA LEU A 67 11.07 13.93 -4.95
C LEU A 67 11.42 14.47 -6.34
N ILE A 68 12.56 15.14 -6.47
CA ILE A 68 12.95 15.90 -7.66
C ILE A 68 13.53 14.95 -8.72
N ASP A 69 14.59 14.22 -8.38
CA ASP A 69 15.37 13.45 -9.33
C ASP A 69 14.73 12.09 -9.63
N GLN A 70 14.22 11.43 -8.60
CA GLN A 70 13.59 10.12 -8.74
C GLN A 70 12.07 10.17 -8.93
N LYS A 71 11.44 11.35 -8.88
CA LYS A 71 9.99 11.58 -9.06
C LYS A 71 9.12 10.63 -8.22
N LYS A 72 9.53 10.39 -6.96
CA LYS A 72 8.82 9.47 -6.07
C LYS A 72 7.57 10.13 -5.49
N SER A 73 6.56 9.29 -5.22
CA SER A 73 5.29 9.75 -4.65
C SER A 73 5.44 10.19 -3.18
N THR A 74 4.58 11.10 -2.75
CA THR A 74 4.45 11.52 -1.34
C THR A 74 4.33 10.33 -0.38
N ALA A 75 3.56 9.30 -0.75
CA ALA A 75 3.38 8.12 0.08
C ALA A 75 4.71 7.34 0.30
N LEU A 76 5.58 7.32 -0.71
CA LEU A 76 6.91 6.72 -0.57
C LEU A 76 7.79 7.57 0.34
N LEU A 77 7.80 8.90 0.20
CA LEU A 77 8.56 9.81 1.07
C LEU A 77 8.16 9.62 2.54
N GLU A 78 6.85 9.59 2.84
CA GLU A 78 6.35 9.34 4.20
C GLU A 78 6.79 7.97 4.74
N SER A 79 6.79 6.93 3.90
CA SER A 79 7.26 5.60 4.29
C SER A 79 8.77 5.60 4.57
N VAL A 80 9.57 6.28 3.74
CA VAL A 80 11.02 6.42 3.95
C VAL A 80 11.29 7.22 5.23
N ALA A 81 10.56 8.30 5.47
CA ALA A 81 10.68 9.11 6.68
C ALA A 81 10.36 8.29 7.95
N SER A 82 9.33 7.43 7.89
CA SER A 82 9.00 6.52 9.00
C SER A 82 10.10 5.51 9.31
N ASP A 83 10.84 5.07 8.29
CA ASP A 83 11.97 4.16 8.48
C ASP A 83 13.23 4.90 8.95
N LEU A 84 13.51 6.10 8.42
CA LEU A 84 14.68 6.89 8.79
C LEU A 84 14.57 7.56 10.18
N ILE A 85 13.35 7.90 10.63
CA ILE A 85 13.17 8.42 12.01
C ILE A 85 13.54 7.35 13.05
N ASP A 86 13.30 6.07 12.75
CA ASP A 86 13.69 4.97 13.63
C ASP A 86 15.23 4.85 13.71
N PHE A 87 15.93 5.10 12.60
CA PHE A 87 17.38 5.16 12.56
C PHE A 87 17.92 6.39 13.30
N LEU A 88 17.31 7.56 13.11
CA LEU A 88 17.70 8.78 13.85
C LEU A 88 17.56 8.58 15.37
N ARG A 89 16.44 7.99 15.82
CA ARG A 89 16.24 7.66 17.23
C ARG A 89 17.28 6.67 17.78
N PHE A 90 17.70 5.72 16.94
CA PHE A 90 18.80 4.83 17.29
C PHE A 90 20.12 5.61 17.46
N LEU A 91 20.46 6.50 16.53
CA LEU A 91 21.66 7.34 16.61
C LEU A 91 21.69 8.15 17.91
N GLU A 92 20.58 8.83 18.22
CA GLU A 92 20.47 9.64 19.44
C GLU A 92 20.55 8.81 20.73
N ALA A 93 19.88 7.65 20.76
CA ALA A 93 19.86 6.78 21.94
C ALA A 93 21.20 6.06 22.18
N THR A 94 22.03 5.92 21.16
CA THR A 94 23.36 5.29 21.26
C THR A 94 24.49 6.31 21.24
N GLU A 95 24.17 7.59 21.10
CA GLU A 95 25.14 8.72 20.96
C GLU A 95 26.14 8.49 19.83
N LEU A 96 25.71 7.76 18.77
CA LEU A 96 26.55 7.46 17.63
C LEU A 96 26.34 8.48 16.52
N ASP A 97 27.44 8.93 15.93
CA ASP A 97 27.40 9.70 14.70
C ASP A 97 27.14 8.81 13.47
N ILE A 98 26.50 9.39 12.45
CA ILE A 98 26.23 8.71 11.18
C ILE A 98 27.51 8.27 10.46
N LEU A 99 28.63 8.98 10.70
CA LEU A 99 29.97 8.69 10.18
C LEU A 99 30.79 7.75 11.08
N TYR A 100 30.20 7.24 12.18
CA TYR A 100 30.92 6.30 13.03
C TYR A 100 31.11 4.94 12.34
N LEU A 101 32.17 4.86 11.52
CA LEU A 101 32.52 3.73 10.66
C LEU A 101 33.94 3.24 10.97
N PRO A 102 34.22 2.69 12.17
CA PRO A 102 35.53 2.18 12.54
C PRO A 102 35.96 0.99 11.67
N PRO A 103 37.26 0.60 11.70
CA PRO A 103 37.77 -0.52 10.91
C PRO A 103 37.02 -1.83 11.17
N ARG A 104 36.67 -2.13 12.42
CA ARG A 104 35.92 -3.33 12.79
C ARG A 104 34.45 -3.19 12.35
N PRO A 105 33.95 -4.00 11.42
CA PRO A 105 32.60 -3.87 10.88
C PRO A 105 31.51 -3.90 11.95
N GLU A 106 31.61 -4.76 12.96
CA GLU A 106 30.62 -4.93 14.03
C GLU A 106 30.41 -3.65 14.85
N LYS A 107 31.42 -2.78 14.89
CA LYS A 107 31.36 -1.49 15.59
C LYS A 107 30.82 -0.37 14.73
N ARG A 108 30.65 -0.54 13.41
CA ARG A 108 30.08 0.47 12.53
C ARG A 108 28.60 0.69 12.86
N VAL A 109 28.17 1.92 12.81
CA VAL A 109 26.80 2.34 13.13
C VAL A 109 25.73 1.51 12.39
N THR A 110 25.95 1.20 11.11
CA THR A 110 25.03 0.40 10.29
C THR A 110 24.90 -1.05 10.78
N TYR A 111 25.98 -1.66 11.22
CA TYR A 111 25.98 -3.02 11.78
C TYR A 111 25.34 -3.07 13.16
N GLN A 112 25.57 -2.04 13.99
CA GLN A 112 24.92 -1.93 15.30
C GLN A 112 23.40 -1.75 15.13
N PHE A 113 22.97 -0.91 14.18
CA PHE A 113 21.54 -0.76 13.86
C PHE A 113 20.94 -2.08 13.36
N HIS A 114 21.64 -2.79 12.48
CA HIS A 114 21.23 -4.14 12.02
C HIS A 114 21.04 -5.11 13.20
N THR A 115 22.00 -5.16 14.13
CA THR A 115 21.91 -6.01 15.33
C THR A 115 20.69 -5.63 16.19
N THR A 116 20.45 -4.33 16.37
CA THR A 116 19.25 -3.83 17.08
C THR A 116 17.96 -4.26 16.40
N LEU A 117 17.88 -4.20 15.07
CA LEU A 117 16.72 -4.67 14.34
C LEU A 117 16.50 -6.18 14.53
N LEU A 118 17.56 -6.99 14.54
CA LEU A 118 17.47 -8.42 14.80
C LEU A 118 17.00 -8.73 16.23
N GLN A 119 17.46 -7.97 17.22
CA GLN A 119 16.96 -8.09 18.59
C GLN A 119 15.47 -7.77 18.68
N ARG A 120 15.02 -6.68 18.02
CA ARG A 120 13.61 -6.30 18.00
C ARG A 120 12.72 -7.35 17.33
N ILE A 121 13.23 -8.06 16.30
CA ILE A 121 12.53 -9.23 15.73
C ILE A 121 12.41 -10.36 16.75
N ARG A 122 13.49 -10.70 17.46
CA ARG A 122 13.48 -11.74 18.49
C ARG A 122 12.50 -11.47 19.62
N LEU A 123 12.39 -10.19 20.01
CA LEU A 123 11.44 -9.71 21.02
C LEU A 123 10.00 -9.57 20.50
N GLY A 124 9.72 -9.84 19.22
CA GLY A 124 8.39 -9.70 18.62
C GLY A 124 7.92 -8.25 18.46
N LEU A 125 8.81 -7.26 18.62
CA LEU A 125 8.46 -5.83 18.55
C LEU A 125 8.26 -5.33 17.12
N ILE A 126 8.93 -5.93 16.16
CA ILE A 126 8.79 -5.64 14.72
C ILE A 126 8.77 -6.94 13.92
N SER A 127 8.08 -6.91 12.78
CA SER A 127 8.12 -8.05 11.85
C SER A 127 9.45 -8.10 11.08
N PRO A 128 9.93 -9.30 10.65
CA PRO A 128 11.12 -9.42 9.81
C PRO A 128 11.03 -8.61 8.51
N SER A 129 9.83 -8.47 7.93
CA SER A 129 9.60 -7.66 6.73
C SER A 129 9.80 -6.17 7.00
N THR A 130 9.31 -5.67 8.14
CA THR A 130 9.51 -4.27 8.58
C THR A 130 10.99 -3.99 8.84
N ALA A 131 11.68 -4.86 9.56
CA ALA A 131 13.11 -4.72 9.84
C ALA A 131 13.94 -4.72 8.54
N ARG A 132 13.65 -5.63 7.60
CA ARG A 132 14.28 -5.68 6.28
C ARG A 132 14.05 -4.38 5.50
N GLN A 133 12.84 -3.85 5.50
CA GLN A 133 12.52 -2.59 4.81
C GLN A 133 13.33 -1.44 5.42
N ARG A 134 13.34 -1.29 6.74
CA ARG A 134 14.11 -0.26 7.45
C ARG A 134 15.60 -0.33 7.14
N MET A 135 16.19 -1.53 7.25
CA MET A 135 17.61 -1.70 6.91
C MET A 135 17.89 -1.29 5.46
N ASN A 136 17.09 -1.75 4.50
CA ASN A 136 17.24 -1.37 3.10
C ASN A 136 17.10 0.15 2.87
N ARG A 137 16.24 0.84 3.62
CA ARG A 137 16.09 2.32 3.53
C ARG A 137 17.33 3.03 4.04
N VAL A 138 17.87 2.58 5.17
CA VAL A 138 19.11 3.13 5.72
C VAL A 138 20.29 2.92 4.76
N LEU A 139 20.42 1.72 4.18
CA LEU A 139 21.49 1.45 3.21
C LEU A 139 21.38 2.34 1.95
N ARG A 140 20.17 2.52 1.41
CA ARG A 140 19.93 3.43 0.28
C ARG A 140 20.19 4.89 0.63
N PHE A 141 19.94 5.27 1.85
CA PHE A 141 20.29 6.60 2.34
C PHE A 141 21.81 6.80 2.34
N TYR A 142 22.60 5.83 2.80
CA TYR A 142 24.07 5.89 2.68
C TYR A 142 24.54 5.86 1.22
N ASP A 143 23.90 5.06 0.35
CA ASP A 143 24.22 5.06 -1.09
C ASP A 143 24.02 6.47 -1.70
N PHE A 144 22.97 7.19 -1.31
CA PHE A 144 22.73 8.58 -1.71
C PHE A 144 23.83 9.52 -1.19
N LEU A 145 24.14 9.45 0.10
CA LEU A 145 25.15 10.32 0.70
C LEU A 145 26.53 10.16 0.04
N LEU A 146 26.85 8.94 -0.39
CA LEU A 146 28.07 8.62 -1.13
C LEU A 146 28.02 9.08 -2.58
N ALA A 147 26.89 8.89 -3.27
CA ALA A 147 26.73 9.24 -4.69
C ALA A 147 26.77 10.76 -4.92
N GLU A 148 26.17 11.53 -3.98
CA GLU A 148 26.16 13.00 -4.02
C GLU A 148 27.42 13.65 -3.46
N ASN A 149 28.43 12.85 -3.08
CA ASN A 149 29.66 13.33 -2.45
C ASN A 149 29.43 14.24 -1.23
N ILE A 150 28.31 14.02 -0.51
CA ILE A 150 28.02 14.74 0.74
C ILE A 150 29.06 14.40 1.78
N PHE A 151 29.62 13.18 1.71
CA PHE A 151 30.78 12.75 2.44
C PHE A 151 31.92 12.43 1.50
N THR A 152 33.08 12.97 1.76
CA THR A 152 34.28 12.67 0.99
C THR A 152 34.82 11.27 1.33
N SER A 153 35.57 10.68 0.40
CA SER A 153 36.26 9.40 0.66
C SER A 153 37.28 9.48 1.79
N ALA A 154 37.76 10.67 2.13
CA ALA A 154 38.64 10.92 3.28
C ALA A 154 37.88 10.84 4.60
N GLU A 155 36.63 11.31 4.65
CA GLU A 155 35.75 11.20 5.83
C GLU A 155 35.27 9.78 6.03
N LEU A 156 35.04 9.04 4.95
CA LEU A 156 34.59 7.64 4.94
C LEU A 156 35.77 6.69 4.78
N LYS A 157 36.64 6.61 5.79
CA LYS A 157 37.78 5.66 5.81
C LYS A 157 37.32 4.19 5.61
N ASN A 158 36.10 3.88 6.01
CA ASN A 158 35.50 2.54 5.87
C ASN A 158 34.09 2.65 5.27
N ARG A 159 33.69 1.64 4.51
CA ARG A 159 32.34 1.60 3.92
C ARG A 159 31.29 1.31 4.98
N PRO A 160 30.09 1.90 4.88
CA PRO A 160 29.00 1.65 5.83
C PRO A 160 28.52 0.18 5.78
N TYR A 161 28.67 -0.52 4.67
CA TYR A 161 28.35 -1.93 4.50
C TYR A 161 29.13 -2.52 3.31
N GLU A 162 29.12 -3.84 3.17
CA GLU A 162 29.76 -4.53 2.06
C GLU A 162 28.74 -5.00 1.03
N LYS A 163 29.07 -4.79 -0.26
CA LYS A 163 28.27 -5.31 -1.37
C LYS A 163 28.63 -6.76 -1.62
N VAL A 164 27.62 -7.63 -1.57
CA VAL A 164 27.75 -9.08 -1.82
C VAL A 164 27.04 -9.41 -3.13
N LYS A 165 27.75 -10.09 -4.02
CA LYS A 165 27.12 -10.64 -5.23
C LYS A 165 26.31 -11.88 -4.85
N THR A 166 25.05 -11.93 -5.22
CA THR A 166 24.17 -13.08 -5.00
C THR A 166 23.43 -13.41 -6.29
N TYR A 167 23.02 -14.66 -6.44
CA TYR A 167 22.23 -15.08 -7.60
C TYR A 167 20.76 -15.24 -7.19
N VAL A 168 19.86 -14.73 -7.99
CA VAL A 168 18.42 -14.88 -7.82
C VAL A 168 17.89 -15.64 -9.03
N SER A 169 17.13 -16.70 -8.78
CA SER A 169 16.42 -17.40 -9.85
C SER A 169 15.26 -16.52 -10.33
N CYS A 170 15.25 -16.22 -11.60
CA CYS A 170 14.20 -15.50 -12.29
C CYS A 170 13.50 -16.46 -13.25
N ILE A 171 12.19 -16.32 -13.41
CA ILE A 171 11.40 -17.07 -14.37
C ILE A 171 11.06 -16.13 -15.52
N THR A 172 11.30 -16.54 -16.76
CA THR A 172 10.87 -15.81 -17.95
C THR A 172 9.36 -15.89 -18.15
N SER A 173 8.81 -15.08 -19.04
CA SER A 173 7.38 -15.19 -19.44
C SER A 173 7.05 -16.53 -20.10
N LEU A 174 8.05 -17.26 -20.58
CA LEU A 174 7.92 -18.59 -21.18
C LEU A 174 8.13 -19.74 -20.18
N GLY A 175 8.38 -19.41 -18.89
CA GLY A 175 8.57 -20.41 -17.84
C GLY A 175 10.02 -20.85 -17.60
N ASP A 176 10.99 -20.40 -18.40
CA ASP A 176 12.40 -20.78 -18.23
C ASP A 176 12.98 -20.17 -16.95
N ILE A 177 13.79 -20.95 -16.25
CA ILE A 177 14.46 -20.51 -15.03
C ILE A 177 15.90 -20.09 -15.39
N TYR A 178 16.22 -18.82 -15.15
CA TYR A 178 17.60 -18.33 -15.27
C TYR A 178 18.09 -17.70 -13.97
N LYS A 179 19.39 -17.77 -13.75
CA LYS A 179 20.03 -17.14 -12.58
C LYS A 179 20.54 -15.75 -12.97
N LYS A 180 19.95 -14.71 -12.33
CA LYS A 180 20.41 -13.34 -12.46
C LYS A 180 21.33 -12.98 -11.31
N GLN A 181 22.53 -12.52 -11.60
CA GLN A 181 23.43 -11.94 -10.60
C GLN A 181 22.86 -10.59 -10.14
N VAL A 182 22.69 -10.42 -8.85
CA VAL A 182 22.24 -9.17 -8.24
C VAL A 182 23.21 -8.77 -7.12
N SER A 183 23.44 -7.47 -7.01
CA SER A 183 24.18 -6.92 -5.89
C SER A 183 23.26 -6.83 -4.68
N SER A 184 23.71 -7.32 -3.55
CA SER A 184 23.00 -7.26 -2.27
C SER A 184 23.95 -6.73 -1.19
N SER A 185 23.45 -6.47 0.00
CA SER A 185 24.25 -6.09 1.17
C SER A 185 24.47 -7.30 2.09
N ASN A 186 25.61 -7.36 2.74
CA ASN A 186 25.87 -8.32 3.82
C ASN A 186 24.98 -8.08 5.06
N LEU A 187 24.37 -6.87 5.18
CA LEU A 187 23.39 -6.50 6.20
C LEU A 187 21.93 -6.83 5.81
N LYS A 188 21.73 -7.63 4.76
CA LYS A 188 20.40 -8.03 4.33
C LYS A 188 19.76 -8.93 5.39
N ILE A 189 18.66 -8.46 5.97
CA ILE A 189 17.82 -9.27 6.85
C ILE A 189 17.07 -10.28 6.00
N ARG A 190 17.44 -11.58 6.17
CA ARG A 190 16.76 -12.67 5.48
C ARG A 190 15.36 -12.83 6.08
N HIS A 191 14.38 -12.88 5.24
CA HIS A 191 13.03 -13.29 5.58
C HIS A 191 12.73 -14.52 4.75
N SER A 192 12.84 -15.69 5.37
CA SER A 192 12.23 -16.87 4.79
C SER A 192 10.72 -16.67 4.97
N PRO A 193 9.93 -16.59 3.90
CA PRO A 193 8.50 -16.76 4.07
C PRO A 193 8.37 -18.12 4.75
N ARG A 194 7.82 -18.18 5.96
CA ARG A 194 7.29 -19.45 6.45
C ARG A 194 6.29 -19.85 5.38
N LEU A 195 6.55 -20.98 4.74
CA LEU A 195 5.54 -21.64 3.93
C LEU A 195 4.45 -22.02 4.93
N SER A 196 3.50 -21.11 5.17
CA SER A 196 2.27 -21.47 5.82
C SER A 196 1.51 -22.26 4.77
N TYR A 197 1.53 -23.57 4.94
CA TYR A 197 0.73 -24.46 4.12
C TYR A 197 -0.74 -24.10 4.39
N GLY A 198 -1.43 -23.59 3.40
CA GLY A 198 -2.87 -23.73 3.31
C GLY A 198 -3.76 -22.52 3.49
N GLU A 199 -3.45 -21.51 4.31
CA GLU A 199 -4.43 -20.47 4.65
C GLU A 199 -4.07 -19.04 4.26
N GLU A 200 -2.82 -18.76 3.92
CA GLU A 200 -2.35 -17.41 3.62
C GLU A 200 -2.10 -17.20 2.13
N ILE A 201 -2.67 -16.15 1.58
CA ILE A 201 -2.41 -15.69 0.22
C ILE A 201 -1.45 -14.50 0.26
N ILE A 202 -0.42 -14.50 -0.62
CA ILE A 202 0.52 -13.39 -0.73
C ILE A 202 0.16 -12.52 -1.93
N ASP A 203 -0.56 -11.40 -1.68
CA ASP A 203 -0.85 -10.35 -2.66
C ASP A 203 -0.67 -8.97 -2.04
N GLY A 204 0.59 -8.50 -2.00
CA GLY A 204 0.93 -7.21 -1.37
C GLY A 204 0.92 -7.20 0.15
N GLY A 205 0.74 -8.35 0.77
CA GLY A 205 0.72 -8.69 2.19
C GLY A 205 0.33 -10.14 2.36
N ARG A 206 0.23 -10.59 3.60
CA ARG A 206 -0.37 -11.89 3.93
C ARG A 206 -1.86 -11.66 4.08
N LEU A 207 -2.65 -12.33 3.29
CA LEU A 207 -4.10 -12.21 3.23
C LEU A 207 -4.75 -13.52 3.66
N HIS A 208 -5.88 -13.39 4.32
CA HIS A 208 -6.70 -14.50 4.80
C HIS A 208 -8.10 -14.35 4.23
N PRO A 209 -8.47 -15.09 3.18
CA PRO A 209 -9.82 -15.08 2.64
C PRO A 209 -10.84 -15.42 3.72
N LEU A 210 -11.99 -14.79 3.71
CA LEU A 210 -13.10 -15.12 4.59
C LEU A 210 -13.64 -16.51 4.23
N SER A 211 -13.87 -17.33 5.24
CA SER A 211 -14.63 -18.58 5.06
C SER A 211 -16.08 -18.27 4.66
N PRO A 212 -16.83 -19.25 4.10
CA PRO A 212 -18.24 -19.04 3.76
C PRO A 212 -19.08 -18.56 4.95
N ASN A 213 -18.84 -19.08 6.15
CA ASN A 213 -19.54 -18.67 7.37
C ASN A 213 -19.17 -17.24 7.78
N GLU A 214 -17.88 -16.90 7.82
CA GLU A 214 -17.41 -15.55 8.13
C GLU A 214 -17.96 -14.53 7.12
N LYS A 215 -17.99 -14.88 5.81
CA LYS A 215 -18.56 -14.04 4.76
C LYS A 215 -20.07 -13.82 4.98
N LYS A 216 -20.82 -14.84 5.35
CA LYS A 216 -22.25 -14.74 5.65
C LYS A 216 -22.50 -13.81 6.84
N VAL A 217 -21.82 -14.02 7.96
CA VAL A 217 -21.91 -13.17 9.14
C VAL A 217 -21.54 -11.72 8.81
N PHE A 218 -20.43 -11.53 8.12
CA PHE A 218 -19.98 -10.19 7.72
C PHE A 218 -21.03 -9.46 6.88
N LEU A 219 -21.62 -10.12 5.87
CA LEU A 219 -22.62 -9.50 5.00
C LEU A 219 -23.90 -9.13 5.77
N GLN A 220 -24.36 -9.97 6.69
CA GLN A 220 -25.51 -9.65 7.56
C GLN A 220 -25.26 -8.39 8.40
N TYR A 221 -24.11 -8.31 9.06
CA TYR A 221 -23.76 -7.13 9.86
C TYR A 221 -23.50 -5.89 9.00
N LEU A 222 -22.93 -6.07 7.81
CA LEU A 222 -22.69 -4.99 6.86
C LEU A 222 -24.01 -4.34 6.42
N GLU A 223 -25.03 -5.14 6.11
CA GLU A 223 -26.34 -4.67 5.69
C GLU A 223 -27.10 -3.99 6.84
N GLN A 224 -27.00 -4.53 8.02
CA GLN A 224 -27.78 -4.06 9.16
C GLN A 224 -27.17 -2.81 9.83
N PHE A 225 -25.84 -2.72 9.93
CA PHE A 225 -25.19 -1.72 10.79
C PHE A 225 -24.28 -0.75 10.06
N ALA A 226 -23.92 -1.00 8.80
CA ALA A 226 -23.01 -0.14 8.07
C ALA A 226 -23.75 0.94 7.26
N SER A 227 -23.09 2.09 7.08
CA SER A 227 -23.61 3.12 6.17
C SER A 227 -23.55 2.66 4.72
N ARG A 228 -24.48 3.14 3.89
CA ARG A 228 -24.63 2.69 2.49
C ARG A 228 -23.36 2.86 1.68
N ASP A 229 -22.65 3.95 1.83
CA ASP A 229 -21.34 4.17 1.19
C ASP A 229 -20.32 3.09 1.54
N PHE A 230 -20.25 2.71 2.81
CA PHE A 230 -19.33 1.66 3.25
C PHE A 230 -19.77 0.25 2.80
N GLN A 231 -21.07 -0.03 2.76
CA GLN A 231 -21.62 -1.26 2.16
C GLN A 231 -21.14 -1.41 0.72
N LEU A 232 -21.34 -0.36 -0.11
CA LEU A 232 -20.96 -0.38 -1.51
C LEU A 232 -19.44 -0.51 -1.73
N ILE A 233 -18.61 0.10 -0.85
CA ILE A 233 -17.15 -0.11 -0.87
C ILE A 233 -16.82 -1.60 -0.62
N CYS A 234 -17.45 -2.23 0.36
CA CYS A 234 -17.23 -3.64 0.68
C CYS A 234 -17.73 -4.56 -0.43
N TYR A 235 -18.89 -4.28 -1.02
CA TYR A 235 -19.42 -5.04 -2.16
C TYR A 235 -18.49 -4.94 -3.38
N LEU A 236 -17.97 -3.75 -3.71
CA LEU A 236 -16.98 -3.62 -4.78
C LEU A 236 -15.73 -4.46 -4.50
N ALA A 237 -15.23 -4.49 -3.26
CA ALA A 237 -14.09 -5.33 -2.91
C ALA A 237 -14.40 -6.82 -3.05
N LEU A 238 -15.58 -7.29 -2.58
CA LEU A 238 -16.01 -8.68 -2.58
C LEU A 238 -16.41 -9.22 -3.97
N TYR A 239 -16.93 -8.36 -4.86
CA TYR A 239 -17.48 -8.81 -6.16
C TYR A 239 -16.63 -8.40 -7.36
N THR A 240 -15.62 -7.57 -7.18
CA THR A 240 -14.69 -7.19 -8.26
C THR A 240 -13.23 -7.47 -7.94
N GLY A 241 -12.91 -7.72 -6.68
CA GLY A 241 -11.54 -7.86 -6.21
C GLY A 241 -10.72 -6.55 -6.25
N ALA A 242 -11.35 -5.40 -6.48
CA ALA A 242 -10.65 -4.13 -6.56
C ALA A 242 -9.99 -3.74 -5.22
N ARG A 243 -8.83 -3.08 -5.28
CA ARG A 243 -8.17 -2.54 -4.09
C ARG A 243 -8.89 -1.31 -3.57
N LEU A 244 -8.84 -1.07 -2.24
CA LEU A 244 -9.51 0.07 -1.61
C LEU A 244 -9.20 1.42 -2.32
N GLN A 245 -7.96 1.66 -2.69
CA GLN A 245 -7.58 2.87 -3.42
C GLN A 245 -8.35 2.98 -4.74
N THR A 246 -8.39 1.91 -5.53
CA THR A 246 -9.11 1.86 -6.80
C THR A 246 -10.60 2.14 -6.61
N ILE A 247 -11.24 1.48 -5.63
CA ILE A 247 -12.65 1.66 -5.30
C ILE A 247 -12.94 3.12 -4.93
N CYS A 248 -12.15 3.67 -4.01
CA CYS A 248 -12.40 5.00 -3.45
C CYS A 248 -11.99 6.16 -4.38
N THR A 249 -11.35 5.87 -5.52
CA THR A 249 -11.02 6.89 -6.54
C THR A 249 -11.95 6.87 -7.75
N ILE A 250 -12.99 6.03 -7.74
CA ILE A 250 -14.06 6.05 -8.74
C ILE A 250 -14.82 7.37 -8.64
N ARG A 251 -15.07 8.02 -9.78
CA ARG A 251 -15.81 9.27 -9.89
C ARG A 251 -17.25 9.02 -10.36
N ALA A 252 -18.18 9.93 -10.04
CA ALA A 252 -19.57 9.78 -10.40
C ALA A 252 -19.79 9.66 -11.90
N PHE A 253 -19.03 10.40 -12.72
CA PHE A 253 -19.14 10.34 -14.18
C PHE A 253 -18.82 8.94 -14.73
N HIS A 254 -17.90 8.16 -14.13
CA HIS A 254 -17.60 6.81 -14.58
C HIS A 254 -18.84 5.89 -14.51
N ILE A 255 -19.63 6.04 -13.44
CA ILE A 255 -20.87 5.27 -13.27
C ILE A 255 -21.92 5.69 -14.28
N LYS A 256 -22.11 7.03 -14.43
CA LYS A 256 -23.07 7.57 -15.38
C LYS A 256 -22.74 7.21 -16.83
N GLU A 257 -21.47 7.29 -17.22
CA GLU A 257 -21.03 6.89 -18.56
C GLU A 257 -21.26 5.40 -18.85
N MET A 258 -20.96 4.52 -17.89
CA MET A 258 -21.22 3.09 -18.07
C MET A 258 -22.70 2.81 -18.33
N ILE A 259 -23.59 3.45 -17.58
CA ILE A 259 -25.03 3.33 -17.75
C ILE A 259 -25.48 3.91 -19.09
N ALA A 260 -25.02 5.13 -19.43
CA ALA A 260 -25.40 5.80 -20.68
C ALA A 260 -24.94 5.06 -21.93
N LYS A 261 -23.72 4.49 -21.90
CA LYS A 261 -23.18 3.69 -23.02
C LYS A 261 -23.73 2.27 -23.08
N GLN A 262 -24.59 1.86 -22.15
CA GLN A 262 -25.11 0.50 -22.02
C GLN A 262 -24.02 -0.58 -22.19
N THR A 263 -22.87 -0.35 -21.58
CA THR A 263 -21.70 -1.27 -21.66
C THR A 263 -21.93 -2.57 -20.87
N VAL A 264 -23.18 -3.04 -20.81
CA VAL A 264 -23.54 -4.29 -20.15
C VAL A 264 -23.12 -5.44 -21.04
N ASN A 265 -22.37 -6.39 -20.46
CA ASN A 265 -22.22 -7.68 -21.09
C ASN A 265 -23.50 -8.50 -20.84
N ASN A 266 -24.27 -8.76 -21.88
CA ASN A 266 -25.56 -9.47 -21.78
C ASN A 266 -25.42 -10.96 -21.38
N ILE A 267 -24.19 -11.49 -21.39
CA ILE A 267 -23.95 -12.91 -21.06
C ILE A 267 -23.87 -13.08 -19.53
N ASP A 268 -23.18 -12.16 -18.84
CA ASP A 268 -22.88 -12.26 -17.41
C ASP A 268 -23.45 -11.11 -16.56
N ASP A 269 -24.32 -10.25 -17.12
CA ASP A 269 -24.89 -9.03 -16.50
C ASP A 269 -23.81 -8.20 -15.77
N THR A 270 -22.65 -8.01 -16.40
CA THR A 270 -21.58 -7.21 -15.85
C THR A 270 -21.28 -5.97 -16.69
N TYR A 271 -20.92 -4.88 -16.01
CA TYR A 271 -20.33 -3.70 -16.64
C TYR A 271 -18.81 -3.79 -16.61
N THR A 272 -18.16 -3.26 -17.63
CA THR A 272 -16.70 -3.17 -17.70
C THR A 272 -16.24 -1.76 -17.33
N LEU A 273 -15.53 -1.64 -16.21
CA LEU A 273 -14.92 -0.39 -15.75
C LEU A 273 -13.40 -0.45 -15.98
N ARG A 274 -12.90 0.40 -16.89
CA ARG A 274 -11.47 0.57 -17.11
C ARG A 274 -10.85 1.35 -15.95
N VAL A 275 -9.77 0.82 -15.34
CA VAL A 275 -9.07 1.43 -14.22
C VAL A 275 -7.57 1.51 -14.47
N GLY A 276 -6.92 2.50 -13.87
CA GLY A 276 -5.51 2.80 -14.13
C GLY A 276 -5.27 3.58 -15.43
N GLY A 277 -4.03 3.87 -15.74
CA GLY A 277 -3.64 4.61 -16.94
C GLY A 277 -4.37 5.96 -17.04
N LYS A 278 -5.05 6.19 -18.17
CA LYS A 278 -5.78 7.44 -18.46
C LYS A 278 -7.16 7.53 -17.80
N SER A 279 -7.63 6.50 -17.09
CA SER A 279 -8.98 6.49 -16.50
C SER A 279 -9.16 7.41 -15.30
N ILE A 280 -8.09 7.99 -14.77
CA ILE A 280 -8.02 8.76 -13.51
C ILE A 280 -8.49 7.99 -12.26
N ILE A 281 -8.82 6.70 -12.39
CA ILE A 281 -9.04 5.80 -11.27
C ILE A 281 -7.69 5.19 -10.88
N ASP A 282 -7.27 5.42 -9.65
CA ASP A 282 -5.96 4.97 -9.20
C ASP A 282 -5.86 3.46 -9.09
N THR A 283 -4.73 2.93 -9.54
CA THR A 283 -4.34 1.54 -9.31
C THR A 283 -2.93 1.46 -8.74
N LYS A 284 -2.58 0.35 -8.12
CA LYS A 284 -1.23 0.15 -7.58
C LYS A 284 -0.19 0.18 -8.72
N GLY A 285 0.62 1.25 -8.74
CA GLY A 285 1.64 1.46 -9.78
C GLY A 285 1.09 1.91 -11.13
N GLY A 286 -0.14 2.44 -11.20
CA GLY A 286 -0.77 2.95 -12.41
C GLY A 286 -1.16 1.89 -13.43
N TYR A 287 -1.09 0.58 -13.06
CA TYR A 287 -1.38 -0.52 -13.99
C TYR A 287 -2.82 -0.48 -14.46
N GLU A 288 -3.00 -0.52 -15.78
CA GLU A 288 -4.30 -0.47 -16.43
C GLU A 288 -4.89 -1.87 -16.57
N HIS A 289 -6.16 -2.01 -16.17
CA HIS A 289 -6.94 -3.24 -16.37
C HIS A 289 -8.44 -2.95 -16.31
N ASN A 290 -9.24 -3.96 -16.63
CA ASN A 290 -10.70 -3.87 -16.64
C ASN A 290 -11.27 -4.58 -15.41
N LEU A 291 -12.08 -3.87 -14.63
CA LEU A 291 -12.91 -4.48 -13.60
C LEU A 291 -14.25 -4.87 -14.20
N LYS A 292 -14.70 -6.08 -13.91
CA LYS A 292 -16.05 -6.53 -14.19
C LYS A 292 -16.92 -6.28 -12.96
N VAL A 293 -17.89 -5.38 -13.09
CA VAL A 293 -18.77 -4.97 -11.99
C VAL A 293 -20.17 -5.51 -12.24
N PRO A 294 -20.78 -6.26 -11.30
CA PRO A 294 -22.14 -6.78 -11.44
C PRO A 294 -23.15 -5.66 -11.72
N GLY A 295 -24.12 -5.92 -12.61
CA GLY A 295 -25.12 -4.94 -13.03
C GLY A 295 -25.96 -4.41 -11.88
N TRP A 296 -26.36 -5.29 -10.95
CA TRP A 296 -27.07 -4.87 -9.74
C TRP A 296 -26.27 -3.86 -8.89
N LEU A 297 -24.95 -4.05 -8.79
CA LEU A 297 -24.09 -3.16 -7.98
C LEU A 297 -23.94 -1.78 -8.65
N ILE A 298 -23.89 -1.72 -9.97
CA ILE A 298 -23.89 -0.44 -10.70
C ILE A 298 -25.22 0.31 -10.50
N LYS A 299 -26.36 -0.39 -10.55
CA LYS A 299 -27.67 0.18 -10.25
C LYS A 299 -27.74 0.75 -8.83
N ASP A 300 -27.24 -0.01 -7.86
CA ASP A 300 -27.16 0.40 -6.46
C ASP A 300 -26.28 1.63 -6.23
N ILE A 301 -25.12 1.68 -6.89
CA ILE A 301 -24.22 2.84 -6.83
C ILE A 301 -24.89 4.06 -7.47
N ASN A 302 -25.56 3.89 -8.59
CA ASN A 302 -26.27 4.98 -9.22
C ASN A 302 -27.43 5.53 -8.34
N GLN A 303 -28.18 4.64 -7.72
CA GLN A 303 -29.22 5.03 -6.76
C GLN A 303 -28.61 5.79 -5.55
N TYR A 304 -27.45 5.34 -5.06
CA TYR A 304 -26.74 6.05 -4.00
C TYR A 304 -26.31 7.46 -4.43
N LEU A 305 -25.82 7.64 -5.66
CA LEU A 305 -25.46 8.95 -6.21
C LEU A 305 -26.66 9.93 -6.30
N CYS A 306 -27.87 9.39 -6.48
CA CYS A 306 -29.11 10.17 -6.48
C CYS A 306 -29.65 10.46 -5.06
N SER A 307 -29.10 9.84 -4.02
CA SER A 307 -29.61 9.97 -2.65
C SER A 307 -29.27 11.33 -2.02
N GLU A 308 -30.13 11.80 -1.12
CA GLU A 308 -29.88 12.99 -0.30
C GLU A 308 -28.57 12.86 0.51
N SER A 309 -28.27 11.65 0.98
CA SER A 309 -27.04 11.37 1.73
C SER A 309 -25.79 11.69 0.92
N TRP A 310 -25.74 11.30 -0.36
CA TRP A 310 -24.62 11.63 -1.22
C TRP A 310 -24.59 13.13 -1.56
N GLN A 311 -25.73 13.72 -1.91
CA GLN A 311 -25.85 15.13 -2.26
C GLN A 311 -25.37 16.04 -1.13
N LYS A 312 -25.76 15.73 0.12
CA LYS A 312 -25.31 16.45 1.31
C LYS A 312 -23.79 16.38 1.49
N ARG A 313 -23.19 15.21 1.29
CA ARG A 313 -21.73 15.04 1.38
C ARG A 313 -21.02 15.73 0.21
N ALA A 314 -21.57 15.62 -0.99
CA ALA A 314 -21.04 16.26 -2.19
C ALA A 314 -21.04 17.79 -2.07
N SER A 315 -22.07 18.41 -1.51
CA SER A 315 -22.12 19.86 -1.31
C SER A 315 -21.01 20.40 -0.41
N GLN A 316 -20.47 19.58 0.49
CA GLN A 316 -19.35 19.92 1.37
C GLN A 316 -17.98 19.61 0.76
N SER A 317 -17.93 18.79 -0.30
CA SER A 317 -16.69 18.31 -0.91
C SER A 317 -16.02 19.38 -1.78
N LEU A 318 -14.76 19.13 -2.15
CA LEU A 318 -13.98 19.99 -3.05
C LEU A 318 -14.66 20.17 -4.41
N TYR A 319 -15.15 19.08 -5.01
CA TYR A 319 -15.77 19.09 -6.35
C TYR A 319 -17.27 19.44 -6.32
N LYS A 320 -17.88 19.61 -5.14
CA LYS A 320 -19.33 19.86 -4.98
C LYS A 320 -20.16 18.72 -5.59
N ALA A 321 -21.39 19.01 -6.00
CA ALA A 321 -22.28 18.03 -6.63
C ALA A 321 -22.03 17.83 -8.14
N ARG A 322 -20.77 17.94 -8.57
CA ARG A 322 -20.37 17.72 -9.97
C ARG A 322 -20.05 16.26 -10.23
N ASP A 323 -20.08 15.86 -11.48
CA ASP A 323 -19.82 14.47 -11.92
C ASP A 323 -18.35 14.06 -11.74
N GLU A 324 -17.43 15.02 -11.69
CA GLU A 324 -16.02 14.81 -11.37
C GLU A 324 -15.80 14.43 -9.90
N ASN A 325 -16.83 14.53 -9.05
CA ASN A 325 -16.69 14.16 -7.65
C ASN A 325 -16.58 12.66 -7.45
N TYR A 326 -16.02 12.29 -6.31
CA TYR A 326 -15.91 10.87 -5.90
C TYR A 326 -17.29 10.27 -5.65
N VAL A 327 -17.44 9.00 -6.02
CA VAL A 327 -18.61 8.20 -5.63
C VAL A 327 -18.69 8.10 -4.10
N PHE A 328 -17.54 7.85 -3.45
CA PHE A 328 -17.48 7.60 -2.02
C PHE A 328 -16.88 8.79 -1.26
N LEU A 329 -17.72 9.44 -0.50
CA LEU A 329 -17.39 10.57 0.35
C LEU A 329 -17.68 10.27 1.81
N THR A 330 -16.80 10.73 2.70
CA THR A 330 -17.05 10.68 4.14
C THR A 330 -18.17 11.63 4.55
N LYS A 331 -18.66 11.55 5.78
CA LYS A 331 -19.70 12.45 6.31
C LYS A 331 -19.32 13.93 6.22
N LEU A 332 -18.03 14.26 6.17
CA LEU A 332 -17.49 15.62 6.05
C LEU A 332 -17.24 16.05 4.59
N GLY A 333 -17.69 15.28 3.62
CA GLY A 333 -17.47 15.58 2.20
C GLY A 333 -16.06 15.29 1.69
N ASN A 334 -15.17 14.75 2.51
CA ASN A 334 -13.82 14.37 2.07
C ASN A 334 -13.85 13.02 1.34
N PRO A 335 -12.96 12.79 0.36
CA PRO A 335 -12.83 11.46 -0.24
C PRO A 335 -12.34 10.44 0.80
N TYR A 336 -12.71 9.18 0.64
CA TYR A 336 -12.11 8.10 1.43
C TYR A 336 -10.63 7.90 1.07
N TYR A 337 -10.27 8.18 -0.18
CA TYR A 337 -8.91 8.13 -0.68
C TYR A 337 -8.67 9.28 -1.67
N THR A 338 -7.64 10.10 -1.43
CA THR A 338 -7.27 11.20 -2.35
C THR A 338 -6.61 10.62 -3.59
N SER A 339 -7.16 10.88 -4.78
CA SER A 339 -6.61 10.40 -6.04
C SER A 339 -5.37 11.18 -6.46
N VAL A 340 -4.56 10.59 -7.32
CA VAL A 340 -3.42 11.27 -7.98
C VAL A 340 -3.93 12.49 -8.75
N LYS A 341 -5.06 12.37 -9.44
CA LYS A 341 -5.68 13.48 -10.18
C LYS A 341 -6.01 14.69 -9.29
N GLU A 342 -6.53 14.48 -8.07
CA GLU A 342 -6.79 15.58 -7.14
C GLU A 342 -5.48 16.25 -6.69
N ILE A 343 -4.42 15.47 -6.49
CA ILE A 343 -3.09 16.02 -6.15
C ILE A 343 -2.57 16.88 -7.31
N GLU A 344 -2.75 16.44 -8.56
CA GLU A 344 -2.39 17.18 -9.76
C GLU A 344 -3.22 18.47 -9.90
N ASP A 345 -4.53 18.41 -9.67
CA ASP A 345 -5.44 19.57 -9.72
C ASP A 345 -5.04 20.63 -8.69
N HIS A 346 -4.61 20.20 -7.49
CA HIS A 346 -4.04 21.11 -6.48
C HIS A 346 -2.70 21.70 -6.91
N ASN A 347 -1.84 20.91 -7.55
CA ASN A 347 -0.56 21.39 -8.08
C ASN A 347 -0.78 22.49 -9.14
N LEU A 348 -1.75 22.31 -10.02
CA LEU A 348 -2.12 23.28 -11.06
C LEU A 348 -2.89 24.49 -10.50
N GLN A 349 -3.11 24.57 -9.18
CA GLN A 349 -3.84 25.65 -8.51
C GLN A 349 -5.26 25.86 -9.05
N LEU A 350 -5.91 24.80 -9.53
CA LEU A 350 -7.27 24.84 -10.05
C LEU A 350 -8.32 25.16 -8.98
N PHE A 351 -7.92 25.16 -7.72
CA PHE A 351 -8.78 25.45 -6.57
C PHE A 351 -8.40 26.75 -5.87
N SER A 352 -9.37 27.37 -5.21
CA SER A 352 -9.11 28.56 -4.40
C SER A 352 -8.07 28.26 -3.30
N LYS A 353 -7.08 29.14 -3.12
CA LYS A 353 -6.07 29.08 -2.05
C LYS A 353 -6.63 28.97 -0.63
N LYS A 354 -7.95 29.26 -0.45
CA LYS A 354 -8.63 29.14 0.84
C LYS A 354 -8.93 27.68 1.23
N ILE A 355 -8.86 26.73 0.28
CA ILE A 355 -9.16 25.32 0.55
C ILE A 355 -7.86 24.63 0.95
N LYS A 356 -7.75 24.32 2.24
CA LYS A 356 -6.61 23.58 2.78
C LYS A 356 -6.61 22.13 2.25
N PHE A 357 -5.54 21.72 1.60
CA PHE A 357 -5.38 20.36 1.11
C PHE A 357 -5.27 19.38 2.28
N SER A 358 -5.98 18.26 2.19
CA SER A 358 -5.89 17.16 3.15
C SER A 358 -5.79 15.83 2.41
N MET A 359 -4.71 15.11 2.64
CA MET A 359 -4.46 13.82 1.99
C MET A 359 -5.11 12.68 2.75
N HIS A 360 -6.04 11.98 2.11
CA HIS A 360 -6.75 10.83 2.67
C HIS A 360 -6.19 9.52 2.08
N LYS A 361 -6.00 8.50 2.93
CA LYS A 361 -5.39 7.21 2.58
C LYS A 361 -6.25 6.01 2.98
N GLY A 362 -7.57 6.16 2.98
CA GLY A 362 -8.52 5.10 3.31
C GLY A 362 -8.69 4.81 4.81
N ASN A 363 -8.23 5.69 5.70
CA ASN A 363 -8.32 5.46 7.14
C ASN A 363 -9.78 5.41 7.62
N ALA A 364 -10.67 6.23 7.06
CA ALA A 364 -12.09 6.23 7.42
C ALA A 364 -12.74 4.86 7.10
N ALA A 365 -12.43 4.26 5.94
CA ALA A 365 -12.93 2.94 5.59
C ALA A 365 -12.38 1.84 6.53
N ARG A 366 -11.08 1.89 6.88
CA ARG A 366 -10.49 0.94 7.84
C ARG A 366 -11.10 1.06 9.21
N GLN A 367 -11.37 2.29 9.68
CA GLN A 367 -12.04 2.53 10.96
C GLN A 367 -13.49 2.02 10.96
N ALA A 368 -14.22 2.19 9.84
CA ALA A 368 -15.57 1.65 9.70
C ALA A 368 -15.55 0.12 9.78
N LEU A 369 -14.63 -0.55 9.10
CA LEU A 369 -14.46 -2.00 9.21
C LEU A 369 -14.12 -2.43 10.64
N THR A 370 -13.18 -1.75 11.29
CA THR A 370 -12.79 -2.08 12.68
C THR A 370 -13.96 -1.95 13.64
N LYS A 371 -14.81 -0.93 13.48
CA LYS A 371 -16.02 -0.77 14.30
C LYS A 371 -17.01 -1.92 14.07
N LEU A 372 -17.20 -2.32 12.82
CA LEU A 372 -18.10 -3.42 12.48
C LEU A 372 -17.59 -4.76 13.04
N ILE A 373 -16.30 -5.06 12.89
CA ILE A 373 -15.66 -6.26 13.47
C ILE A 373 -15.79 -6.26 14.99
N ASN A 374 -15.55 -5.12 15.65
CA ASN A 374 -15.72 -5.04 17.11
C ASN A 374 -17.16 -5.27 17.54
N LEU A 375 -18.17 -4.85 16.75
CA LEU A 375 -19.57 -5.13 17.01
C LEU A 375 -19.88 -6.62 16.89
N MET A 376 -19.39 -7.28 15.83
CA MET A 376 -19.53 -8.74 15.67
C MET A 376 -18.91 -9.49 16.86
N HIS A 377 -17.70 -9.15 17.28
CA HIS A 377 -17.06 -9.75 18.45
C HIS A 377 -17.82 -9.47 19.77
N LYS A 378 -18.41 -8.27 19.93
CA LYS A 378 -19.25 -7.95 21.09
C LYS A 378 -20.48 -8.86 21.15
N ASN A 379 -21.02 -9.21 19.99
CA ASN A 379 -22.17 -10.11 19.86
C ASN A 379 -21.74 -11.60 19.85
N LYS A 380 -20.48 -11.90 20.13
CA LYS A 380 -19.90 -13.25 20.19
C LYS A 380 -19.94 -14.03 18.89
N GLU A 381 -19.96 -13.33 17.75
CA GLU A 381 -19.85 -13.99 16.45
C GLU A 381 -18.47 -14.62 16.29
N ASP A 382 -18.44 -15.83 15.73
CA ASP A 382 -17.21 -16.54 15.39
C ASP A 382 -16.64 -16.02 14.08
N ILE A 383 -15.96 -14.87 14.17
CA ILE A 383 -15.30 -14.22 13.06
C ILE A 383 -13.95 -13.70 13.50
N ARG A 384 -12.90 -14.01 12.74
CA ARG A 384 -11.56 -13.48 13.01
C ARG A 384 -11.45 -12.01 12.63
N ARG A 385 -10.39 -11.33 13.06
CA ARG A 385 -10.04 -9.99 12.57
C ARG A 385 -9.51 -10.08 11.16
N PHE A 386 -10.05 -9.24 10.27
CA PHE A 386 -9.66 -9.17 8.87
C PHE A 386 -9.58 -7.71 8.39
N THR A 387 -9.08 -7.50 7.19
CA THR A 387 -8.90 -6.20 6.57
C THR A 387 -9.72 -6.08 5.29
N LEU A 388 -9.88 -4.88 4.77
CA LEU A 388 -10.51 -4.68 3.44
C LEU A 388 -9.75 -5.39 2.31
N HIS A 389 -8.47 -5.71 2.52
CA HIS A 389 -7.69 -6.44 1.52
C HIS A 389 -7.99 -7.95 1.53
N ASP A 390 -8.44 -8.48 2.66
CA ASP A 390 -8.90 -9.87 2.76
C ASP A 390 -10.21 -10.10 1.99
N LEU A 391 -11.05 -9.06 1.83
CA LEU A 391 -12.24 -9.13 0.97
C LEU A 391 -11.87 -9.36 -0.50
N ARG A 392 -10.79 -8.72 -0.97
CA ARG A 392 -10.24 -9.01 -2.30
C ARG A 392 -9.70 -10.43 -2.40
N ALA A 393 -9.05 -10.94 -1.35
CA ALA A 393 -8.59 -12.33 -1.33
C ALA A 393 -9.77 -13.30 -1.38
N THR A 394 -10.85 -13.01 -0.66
CA THR A 394 -12.10 -13.77 -0.73
C THR A 394 -12.66 -13.81 -2.14
N PHE A 395 -12.74 -12.66 -2.84
CA PHE A 395 -13.15 -12.64 -4.24
C PHE A 395 -12.27 -13.54 -5.13
N GLY A 396 -10.93 -13.46 -4.93
CA GLY A 396 -10.02 -14.26 -5.75
C GLY A 396 -10.18 -15.77 -5.54
N VAL A 397 -10.47 -16.21 -4.31
CA VAL A 397 -10.76 -17.63 -4.00
C VAL A 397 -12.14 -18.03 -4.57
N ASP A 398 -13.17 -17.23 -4.38
CA ASP A 398 -14.50 -17.49 -4.93
C ASP A 398 -14.46 -17.59 -6.46
N LEU A 399 -13.71 -16.70 -7.10
CA LEU A 399 -13.52 -16.69 -8.56
C LEU A 399 -12.79 -17.96 -9.03
N LEU A 400 -11.75 -18.39 -8.31
CA LEU A 400 -10.99 -19.58 -8.61
C LEU A 400 -11.86 -20.85 -8.45
N ILE A 401 -12.62 -20.96 -7.36
CA ILE A 401 -13.54 -22.06 -7.12
C ILE A 401 -14.61 -22.11 -8.24
N SER A 402 -15.12 -20.95 -8.63
CA SER A 402 -16.10 -20.87 -9.74
C SER A 402 -15.48 -21.29 -11.07
N ALA A 403 -14.28 -20.82 -11.40
CA ALA A 403 -13.60 -21.18 -12.64
C ALA A 403 -13.29 -22.67 -12.73
N ALA A 404 -12.80 -23.27 -11.62
CA ALA A 404 -12.48 -24.70 -11.56
C ALA A 404 -13.71 -25.64 -11.71
N LYS A 405 -14.94 -25.13 -11.58
CA LYS A 405 -16.16 -25.91 -11.87
C LYS A 405 -16.48 -26.01 -13.35
N HIS A 406 -15.92 -25.13 -14.17
CA HIS A 406 -16.25 -25.02 -15.60
C HIS A 406 -15.07 -25.35 -16.52
N VAL A 407 -13.85 -25.33 -16.00
CA VAL A 407 -12.61 -25.54 -16.73
C VAL A 407 -11.67 -26.40 -15.89
N ASP A 408 -11.31 -27.58 -16.42
CA ASP A 408 -10.38 -28.49 -15.74
C ASP A 408 -8.92 -28.11 -15.97
N ASP A 409 -8.63 -27.35 -17.02
CA ASP A 409 -7.28 -26.97 -17.41
C ASP A 409 -6.80 -25.74 -16.63
N ILE A 410 -5.82 -25.95 -15.76
CA ILE A 410 -5.23 -24.91 -14.92
C ILE A 410 -4.52 -23.82 -15.75
N ASP A 411 -4.00 -24.15 -16.92
CA ASP A 411 -3.30 -23.22 -17.79
C ASP A 411 -4.26 -22.18 -18.41
N GLN A 412 -5.55 -22.51 -18.49
CA GLN A 412 -6.61 -21.56 -18.89
C GLN A 412 -7.12 -20.75 -17.69
N ILE A 413 -7.16 -21.34 -16.50
CA ILE A 413 -7.62 -20.69 -15.27
C ILE A 413 -6.65 -19.56 -14.84
N ILE A 414 -5.34 -19.79 -14.94
CA ILE A 414 -4.33 -18.82 -14.49
C ILE A 414 -4.48 -17.45 -15.19
N PRO A 415 -4.50 -17.35 -16.54
CA PRO A 415 -4.66 -16.07 -17.23
C PRO A 415 -5.99 -15.40 -16.91
N TYR A 416 -7.08 -16.17 -16.80
CA TYR A 416 -8.40 -15.66 -16.46
C TYR A 416 -8.40 -14.99 -15.08
N ILE A 417 -7.91 -15.67 -14.03
CA ILE A 417 -7.82 -15.12 -12.69
C ILE A 417 -6.87 -13.90 -12.66
N GLN A 418 -5.73 -14.00 -13.36
CA GLN A 418 -4.76 -12.92 -13.46
C GLN A 418 -5.39 -11.64 -14.02
N GLN A 419 -6.14 -11.77 -15.12
CA GLN A 419 -6.83 -10.66 -15.75
C GLN A 419 -7.93 -10.08 -14.86
N ARG A 420 -8.79 -10.93 -14.28
CA ARG A 420 -9.90 -10.53 -13.43
C ARG A 420 -9.43 -9.81 -12.16
N MET A 421 -8.32 -10.27 -11.57
CA MET A 421 -7.70 -9.67 -10.38
C MET A 421 -6.80 -8.47 -10.71
N GLY A 422 -6.45 -8.23 -11.96
CA GLY A 422 -5.47 -7.22 -12.36
C GLY A 422 -4.08 -7.48 -11.74
N HIS A 423 -3.61 -8.73 -11.76
CA HIS A 423 -2.30 -9.09 -11.27
C HIS A 423 -1.24 -8.86 -12.35
N ARG A 424 -0.30 -7.94 -12.10
CA ARG A 424 0.84 -7.71 -13.00
C ARG A 424 1.80 -8.91 -13.03
N ASN A 425 1.94 -9.59 -11.88
CA ASN A 425 2.83 -10.75 -11.72
C ASN A 425 1.98 -12.01 -11.54
N VAL A 426 2.20 -13.00 -12.40
CA VAL A 426 1.53 -14.30 -12.36
C VAL A 426 1.70 -15.01 -11.01
N MET A 427 2.84 -14.81 -10.33
CA MET A 427 3.10 -15.39 -9.02
C MET A 427 2.03 -15.01 -7.98
N ASN A 428 1.46 -13.81 -8.08
CA ASN A 428 0.35 -13.43 -7.20
C ASN A 428 -0.86 -14.35 -7.44
N THR A 429 -1.15 -14.68 -8.69
CA THR A 429 -2.24 -15.61 -9.04
C THR A 429 -1.94 -17.04 -8.57
N ILE A 430 -0.71 -17.49 -8.72
CA ILE A 430 -0.27 -18.83 -8.27
C ILE A 430 -0.45 -19.00 -6.75
N HIS A 431 -0.29 -17.95 -5.96
CA HIS A 431 -0.54 -18.02 -4.51
C HIS A 431 -2.01 -18.34 -4.18
N TYR A 432 -2.97 -17.83 -4.96
CA TYR A 432 -4.39 -18.19 -4.80
C TYR A 432 -4.64 -19.65 -5.14
N ILE A 433 -4.05 -20.14 -6.24
CA ILE A 433 -4.18 -21.53 -6.65
C ILE A 433 -3.60 -22.47 -5.60
N ARG A 434 -2.40 -22.18 -5.10
CA ARG A 434 -1.77 -22.99 -4.06
C ARG A 434 -2.61 -23.04 -2.77
N SER A 435 -3.24 -21.95 -2.36
CA SER A 435 -4.08 -21.95 -1.16
C SER A 435 -5.27 -22.90 -1.30
N LEU A 436 -5.88 -23.00 -2.48
CA LEU A 436 -7.00 -23.92 -2.73
C LEU A 436 -6.55 -25.38 -2.66
N TYR A 437 -5.45 -25.73 -3.32
CA TYR A 437 -4.97 -27.11 -3.36
C TYR A 437 -4.50 -27.59 -1.99
N THR A 438 -3.88 -26.75 -1.17
CA THR A 438 -3.45 -27.13 0.18
C THR A 438 -4.60 -27.36 1.14
N THR A 439 -5.72 -26.67 1.02
CA THR A 439 -6.92 -26.92 1.81
C THR A 439 -7.61 -28.22 1.45
N ASN A 440 -7.52 -28.68 0.19
CA ASN A 440 -8.12 -29.92 -0.26
C ASN A 440 -7.27 -31.18 0.02
N PHE A 441 -5.97 -31.01 0.34
CA PHE A 441 -5.06 -32.14 0.63
C PHE A 441 -4.88 -32.37 2.15
N THR A 442 -5.69 -31.80 3.02
CA THR A 442 -5.63 -32.03 4.47
C THR A 442 -6.39 -33.27 4.95
N GLU A 443 -7.03 -34.05 4.05
CA GLU A 443 -7.43 -35.40 4.41
C GLU A 443 -6.19 -36.30 4.41
N PRO A 444 -5.87 -36.97 5.55
CA PRO A 444 -4.78 -37.92 5.56
C PRO A 444 -5.09 -39.01 4.54
N LEU A 445 -4.18 -39.21 3.59
CA LEU A 445 -4.16 -40.45 2.79
C LEU A 445 -4.13 -41.59 3.80
N SER A 446 -5.28 -42.24 4.00
CA SER A 446 -5.31 -43.53 4.70
C SER A 446 -4.47 -44.49 3.90
N TYR A 447 -3.24 -44.75 4.35
CA TYR A 447 -2.50 -45.90 3.91
C TYR A 447 -3.35 -47.11 4.34
N GLN A 448 -4.09 -47.65 3.42
CA GLN A 448 -4.55 -49.02 3.55
C GLN A 448 -3.30 -49.90 3.37
N ASP A 449 -2.81 -50.40 4.48
CA ASP A 449 -1.87 -51.53 4.50
C ASP A 449 -2.56 -52.68 3.74
N SER A 450 -2.12 -52.91 2.52
CA SER A 450 -2.38 -54.18 1.83
C SER A 450 -1.35 -55.19 2.35
N ALA A 451 -1.82 -56.04 3.27
CA ALA A 451 -1.18 -57.26 3.66
C ALA A 451 -1.10 -58.24 2.50
#